data_dc8fb2127970687fcc79ef6d042ef2f2
#
_entry.id   dc8fb2127970687fcc79ef6d042ef2f2
#
_cell.length_a   1.000
_cell.length_b   1.000
_cell.length_c   1.000
_cell.angle_alpha   90.00
_cell.angle_beta   90.00
_cell.angle_gamma   90.00
#
_symmetry.space_group_name_H-M   'P 1'
#
loop_
_entity.id
_entity.type
_entity.pdbx_description
1 polymer ?
#
loop_
_entity_poly.entity_id
_entity_poly.type
_entity_poly.pdbx_seq_one_letter_code
_entity_poly.pdbx_strand_id
1 'polypeptide(L)'
;MSTPTKVALITGGDKGIGLETARQLGKLGIAVIIGARDSARGSAATAQLKGEGITAHFVQLDVTDQASVTAAAAKIGKDFGRLDILVNNAGVLDYGGEATPSTVPQDILRSTFDLNFFGLIAVTQAMLPLIRQSPAGRIVNLTS
;
A
#
# COMPACT_ATOMS: atom_id res chain seq x y z
N MET A 1 -7.55 29.92 5.86
CA MET A 1 -8.01 28.59 5.42
C MET A 1 -6.84 27.63 5.45
N SER A 2 -7.00 26.52 6.12
CA SER A 2 -5.97 25.48 6.12
C SER A 2 -5.96 24.74 4.78
N THR A 3 -4.77 24.35 4.32
CA THR A 3 -4.62 23.49 3.17
C THR A 3 -5.22 22.11 3.52
N PRO A 4 -6.04 21.49 2.63
CA PRO A 4 -6.54 20.15 2.88
C PRO A 4 -5.40 19.18 3.14
N THR A 5 -5.56 18.32 4.12
CA THR A 5 -4.57 17.29 4.44
C THR A 5 -4.44 16.31 3.27
N LYS A 6 -3.22 16.09 2.82
CA LYS A 6 -2.95 15.08 1.80
C LYS A 6 -3.16 13.69 2.38
N VAL A 7 -3.56 12.76 1.53
CA VAL A 7 -3.85 11.38 1.88
C VAL A 7 -2.95 10.45 1.07
N ALA A 8 -2.25 9.56 1.76
CA ALA A 8 -1.34 8.59 1.15
C ALA A 8 -1.75 7.17 1.49
N LEU A 9 -1.77 6.30 0.49
CA LEU A 9 -1.92 4.85 0.68
C LEU A 9 -0.56 4.20 0.51
N ILE A 10 -0.17 3.39 1.49
CA ILE A 10 1.06 2.60 1.44
C ILE A 10 0.68 1.13 1.45
N THR A 11 0.87 0.44 0.33
CA THR A 11 0.64 -1.00 0.28
C THR A 11 1.77 -1.72 1.02
N GLY A 12 1.43 -2.79 1.73
CA GLY A 12 2.40 -3.48 2.58
C GLY A 12 2.95 -2.58 3.69
N GLY A 13 2.12 -1.68 4.20
CA GLY A 13 2.54 -0.66 5.17
C GLY A 13 2.62 -1.12 6.62
N ASP A 14 2.40 -2.41 6.88
CA ASP A 14 2.34 -2.97 8.23
C ASP A 14 3.72 -3.28 8.83
N LYS A 15 4.78 -3.24 8.05
CA LYS A 15 6.15 -3.55 8.51
C LYS A 15 7.21 -2.98 7.57
N GLY A 16 8.45 -3.02 8.02
CA GLY A 16 9.62 -2.72 7.20
C GLY A 16 9.60 -1.33 6.58
N ILE A 17 10.01 -1.27 5.32
CA ILE A 17 10.11 0.00 4.56
C ILE A 17 8.75 0.68 4.46
N GLY A 18 7.68 -0.08 4.25
CA GLY A 18 6.33 0.49 4.15
C GLY A 18 5.89 1.19 5.42
N LEU A 19 6.12 0.58 6.57
CA LEU A 19 5.76 1.17 7.86
C LEU A 19 6.59 2.43 8.13
N GLU A 20 7.89 2.39 7.86
CA GLU A 20 8.76 3.55 8.05
C GLU A 20 8.40 4.69 7.08
N THR A 21 8.04 4.35 5.84
CA THR A 21 7.55 5.34 4.87
C THR A 21 6.29 6.02 5.40
N ALA A 22 5.34 5.24 5.90
CA ALA A 22 4.11 5.78 6.49
C ALA A 22 4.42 6.69 7.69
N ARG A 23 5.36 6.28 8.54
CA ARG A 23 5.77 7.09 9.70
C ARG A 23 6.33 8.44 9.26
N GLN A 24 7.24 8.45 8.31
CA GLN A 24 7.87 9.70 7.85
C GLN A 24 6.88 10.61 7.13
N LEU A 25 6.01 10.06 6.29
CA LEU A 25 4.95 10.86 5.66
C LEU A 25 3.98 11.42 6.71
N GLY A 26 3.62 10.61 7.69
CA GLY A 26 2.75 11.05 8.79
C GLY A 26 3.35 12.18 9.60
N LYS A 27 4.65 12.17 9.84
CA LYS A 27 5.36 13.25 10.55
C LYS A 27 5.37 14.55 9.75
N LEU A 28 5.18 14.48 8.46
CA LEU A 28 5.03 15.66 7.60
C LEU A 28 3.58 16.19 7.57
N GLY A 29 2.68 15.59 8.34
CA GLY A 29 1.28 16.01 8.39
C GLY A 29 0.38 15.35 7.36
N ILE A 30 0.86 14.34 6.66
CA ILE A 30 0.07 13.60 5.67
C ILE A 30 -0.72 12.52 6.40
N ALA A 31 -2.02 12.40 6.11
CA ALA A 31 -2.83 11.30 6.61
C ALA A 31 -2.41 10.03 5.85
N VAL A 32 -2.02 8.99 6.58
CA VAL A 32 -1.53 7.75 5.98
C VAL A 32 -2.55 6.64 6.13
N ILE A 33 -2.73 5.87 5.07
CA ILE A 33 -3.58 4.69 5.05
C ILE A 33 -2.64 3.49 4.91
N ILE A 34 -2.67 2.62 5.91
CA ILE A 34 -1.89 1.38 5.89
C ILE A 34 -2.71 0.32 5.18
N GLY A 35 -2.23 -0.09 4.00
CA GLY A 35 -2.81 -1.22 3.28
C GLY A 35 -2.04 -2.48 3.62
N ALA A 36 -2.71 -3.45 4.20
CA ALA A 36 -2.08 -4.71 4.59
C ALA A 36 -3.03 -5.87 4.37
N ARG A 37 -2.48 -7.01 3.95
CA ARG A 37 -3.24 -8.23 3.75
C ARG A 37 -3.77 -8.78 5.06
N ASP A 38 -2.95 -8.75 6.11
CA ASP A 38 -3.29 -9.25 7.44
C ASP A 38 -3.90 -8.11 8.27
N SER A 39 -5.18 -8.28 8.63
CA SER A 39 -5.91 -7.24 9.38
C SER A 39 -5.34 -7.01 10.78
N ALA A 40 -4.86 -8.07 11.45
CA ALA A 40 -4.29 -7.94 12.78
C ALA A 40 -2.98 -7.13 12.75
N ARG A 41 -2.09 -7.43 11.81
CA ARG A 41 -0.83 -6.69 11.65
C ARG A 41 -1.08 -5.27 11.21
N GLY A 42 -1.98 -5.08 10.25
CA GLY A 42 -2.31 -3.74 9.75
C GLY A 42 -2.91 -2.85 10.82
N SER A 43 -3.82 -3.40 11.62
CA SER A 43 -4.43 -2.67 12.73
C SER A 43 -3.40 -2.33 13.82
N ALA A 44 -2.49 -3.26 14.13
CA ALA A 44 -1.44 -3.02 15.10
C ALA A 44 -0.48 -1.91 14.65
N ALA A 45 -0.06 -1.95 13.38
CA ALA A 45 0.80 -0.91 12.79
C ALA A 45 0.10 0.46 12.82
N THR A 46 -1.17 0.50 12.47
CA THR A 46 -1.97 1.73 12.51
C THR A 46 -2.06 2.29 13.93
N ALA A 47 -2.33 1.43 14.90
CA ALA A 47 -2.38 1.84 16.32
C ALA A 47 -1.03 2.39 16.80
N GLN A 48 0.07 1.77 16.37
CA GLN A 48 1.42 2.24 16.69
C GLN A 48 1.65 3.65 16.16
N LEU A 49 1.31 3.90 14.91
CA LEU A 49 1.46 5.23 14.30
C LEU A 49 0.58 6.27 14.99
N LYS A 50 -0.65 5.91 15.34
CA LYS A 50 -1.53 6.81 16.10
C LYS A 50 -0.92 7.16 17.45
N GLY A 51 -0.30 6.20 18.12
CA GLY A 51 0.41 6.44 19.38
C GLY A 51 1.59 7.40 19.24
N GLU A 52 2.13 7.54 18.05
CA GLU A 52 3.20 8.49 17.72
C GLU A 52 2.67 9.86 17.26
N GLY A 53 1.37 10.07 17.33
CA GLY A 53 0.74 11.35 16.95
C GLY A 53 0.45 11.47 15.44
N ILE A 54 0.51 10.38 14.70
CA ILE A 54 0.28 10.36 13.25
C ILE A 54 -1.19 10.07 12.96
N THR A 55 -1.76 10.79 12.00
CA THR A 55 -3.10 10.49 11.49
C THR A 55 -3.00 9.26 10.59
N ALA A 56 -3.40 8.12 11.11
CA ALA A 56 -3.25 6.83 10.44
C ALA A 56 -4.59 6.10 10.37
N HIS A 57 -4.80 5.41 9.26
CA HIS A 57 -5.98 4.60 8.99
C HIS A 57 -5.53 3.25 8.47
N PHE A 58 -6.39 2.26 8.57
CA PHE A 58 -6.14 0.92 8.07
C PHE A 58 -7.15 0.55 7.01
N VAL A 59 -6.69 -0.12 5.96
CA VAL A 59 -7.56 -0.79 4.99
C VAL A 59 -6.98 -2.17 4.70
N GLN A 60 -7.85 -3.19 4.74
CA GLN A 60 -7.43 -4.52 4.33
C GLN A 60 -7.17 -4.49 2.83
N LEU A 61 -5.99 -4.91 2.42
CA LEU A 61 -5.58 -4.87 1.01
C LEU A 61 -4.62 -6.01 0.71
N ASP A 62 -5.14 -7.01 0.03
CA ASP A 62 -4.35 -8.06 -0.61
C ASP A 62 -4.24 -7.70 -2.09
N VAL A 63 -3.05 -7.30 -2.53
CA VAL A 63 -2.82 -6.82 -3.90
C VAL A 63 -2.99 -7.94 -4.94
N THR A 64 -3.00 -9.20 -4.51
CA THR A 64 -3.22 -10.37 -5.38
C THR A 64 -4.69 -10.78 -5.47
N ASP A 65 -5.56 -10.13 -4.70
CA ASP A 65 -7.00 -10.43 -4.65
C ASP A 65 -7.77 -9.22 -5.20
N GLN A 66 -8.33 -9.35 -6.40
CA GLN A 66 -9.06 -8.26 -7.06
C GLN A 66 -10.23 -7.76 -6.23
N ALA A 67 -10.95 -8.64 -5.53
CA ALA A 67 -12.06 -8.24 -4.68
C ALA A 67 -11.57 -7.36 -3.53
N SER A 68 -10.44 -7.70 -2.93
CA SER A 68 -9.80 -6.91 -1.87
C SER A 68 -9.39 -5.53 -2.40
N VAL A 69 -8.77 -5.49 -3.58
CA VAL A 69 -8.33 -4.24 -4.23
C VAL A 69 -9.54 -3.33 -4.51
N THR A 70 -10.60 -3.88 -5.07
CA THR A 70 -11.82 -3.13 -5.37
C THR A 70 -12.48 -2.59 -4.11
N ALA A 71 -12.57 -3.41 -3.06
CA ALA A 71 -13.14 -3.00 -1.78
C ALA A 71 -12.32 -1.89 -1.12
N ALA A 72 -10.99 -1.98 -1.18
CA ALA A 72 -10.11 -0.96 -0.64
C ALA A 72 -10.29 0.38 -1.36
N ALA A 73 -10.36 0.37 -2.69
CA ALA A 73 -10.59 1.59 -3.47
C ALA A 73 -11.95 2.22 -3.12
N ALA A 74 -13.00 1.41 -2.98
CA ALA A 74 -14.32 1.89 -2.61
C ALA A 74 -14.30 2.54 -1.23
N LYS A 75 -13.63 1.92 -0.26
CA LYS A 75 -13.52 2.46 1.10
C LYS A 75 -12.77 3.78 1.14
N ILE A 76 -11.64 3.86 0.43
CA ILE A 76 -10.86 5.10 0.36
C ILE A 76 -11.66 6.21 -0.33
N GLY A 77 -12.36 5.89 -1.40
CA GLY A 77 -13.22 6.84 -2.09
C GLY A 77 -14.33 7.37 -1.20
N LYS A 78 -14.97 6.50 -0.41
CA LYS A 78 -16.03 6.88 0.52
C LYS A 78 -15.50 7.75 1.65
N ASP A 79 -14.37 7.38 2.24
CA ASP A 79 -13.85 8.04 3.44
C ASP A 79 -13.09 9.33 3.13
N PHE A 80 -12.41 9.41 1.99
CA PHE A 80 -11.52 10.54 1.66
C PHE A 80 -11.87 11.27 0.35
N GLY A 81 -12.54 10.60 -0.58
CA GLY A 81 -12.94 11.19 -1.86
C GLY A 81 -11.82 11.35 -2.88
N ARG A 82 -10.56 11.21 -2.45
CA ARG A 82 -9.38 11.32 -3.32
C ARG A 82 -8.19 10.60 -2.69
N LEU A 83 -7.16 10.39 -3.49
CA LEU A 83 -5.88 9.87 -3.02
C LEU A 83 -4.78 10.74 -3.63
N ASP A 84 -3.95 11.34 -2.80
CA ASP A 84 -2.88 12.23 -3.27
C ASP A 84 -1.60 11.47 -3.57
N ILE A 85 -1.30 10.42 -2.80
CA ILE A 85 -0.06 9.65 -2.94
C ILE A 85 -0.38 8.16 -2.86
N LEU A 86 0.10 7.42 -3.83
CA LEU A 86 0.09 5.96 -3.81
C LEU A 86 1.53 5.47 -3.75
N VAL A 87 1.88 4.74 -2.69
CA VAL A 87 3.17 4.09 -2.56
C VAL A 87 2.97 2.59 -2.75
N ASN A 88 3.37 2.09 -3.91
CA ASN A 88 3.33 0.66 -4.22
C ASN A 88 4.57 0.01 -3.61
N ASN A 89 4.45 -0.44 -2.36
CA ASN A 89 5.52 -1.06 -1.59
C ASN A 89 5.30 -2.56 -1.38
N ALA A 90 4.06 -3.04 -1.45
CA ALA A 90 3.79 -4.47 -1.27
C ALA A 90 4.59 -5.28 -2.29
N GLY A 91 5.41 -6.18 -1.79
CA GLY A 91 6.25 -7.03 -2.62
C GLY A 91 6.95 -8.06 -1.76
N VAL A 92 7.38 -9.13 -2.41
CA VAL A 92 8.19 -10.16 -1.76
C VAL A 92 9.35 -10.53 -2.68
N LEU A 93 10.43 -10.90 -2.06
CA LEU A 93 11.55 -11.55 -2.72
C LEU A 93 11.66 -12.93 -2.09
N ASP A 94 10.91 -13.87 -2.64
CA ASP A 94 10.90 -15.24 -2.14
C ASP A 94 11.36 -16.16 -3.27
N TYR A 95 12.54 -16.71 -3.10
CA TYR A 95 13.12 -17.66 -4.04
C TYR A 95 12.94 -19.10 -3.57
N GLY A 96 12.14 -19.33 -2.54
CA GLY A 96 11.96 -20.69 -2.02
C GLY A 96 13.19 -21.22 -1.27
N GLY A 97 13.88 -20.35 -0.54
CA GLY A 97 15.10 -20.69 0.19
C GLY A 97 16.36 -20.43 -0.64
N GLU A 98 17.23 -21.45 -0.79
CA GLU A 98 18.49 -21.30 -1.51
C GLU A 98 18.38 -21.46 -3.04
N ALA A 99 17.19 -21.32 -3.61
CA ALA A 99 16.98 -21.49 -5.04
C ALA A 99 17.69 -20.40 -5.84
N THR A 100 18.27 -20.81 -6.96
CA THR A 100 18.87 -19.91 -7.95
C THR A 100 17.88 -19.65 -9.09
N PRO A 101 18.11 -18.65 -9.95
CA PRO A 101 17.24 -18.42 -11.10
C PRO A 101 17.01 -19.65 -11.98
N SER A 102 17.98 -20.57 -12.02
CA SER A 102 17.89 -21.81 -12.80
C SER A 102 17.13 -22.92 -12.10
N THR A 103 16.91 -22.81 -10.78
CA THR A 103 16.31 -23.88 -9.97
C THR A 103 15.03 -23.45 -9.25
N VAL A 104 14.66 -22.18 -9.30
CA VAL A 104 13.46 -21.68 -8.61
C VAL A 104 12.20 -22.34 -9.22
N PRO A 105 11.30 -22.89 -8.39
CA PRO A 105 10.06 -23.49 -8.90
C PRO A 105 9.18 -22.48 -9.64
N GLN A 106 8.48 -22.95 -10.66
CA GLN A 106 7.61 -22.11 -11.51
C GLN A 106 6.47 -21.46 -10.72
N ASP A 107 5.91 -22.16 -9.73
CA ASP A 107 4.85 -21.62 -8.88
C ASP A 107 5.35 -20.45 -8.02
N ILE A 108 6.57 -20.51 -7.53
CA ILE A 108 7.22 -19.42 -6.79
C ILE A 108 7.43 -18.22 -7.71
N LEU A 109 7.90 -18.43 -8.92
CA LEU A 109 8.04 -17.36 -9.91
C LEU A 109 6.70 -16.70 -10.21
N ARG A 110 5.66 -17.49 -10.46
CA ARG A 110 4.33 -16.96 -10.77
C ARG A 110 3.75 -16.18 -9.61
N SER A 111 3.83 -16.71 -8.39
CA SER A 111 3.31 -16.01 -7.21
C SER A 111 4.08 -14.72 -6.93
N THR A 112 5.38 -14.70 -7.18
CA THR A 112 6.20 -13.49 -7.03
C THR A 112 5.78 -12.42 -8.03
N PHE A 113 5.58 -12.78 -9.31
CA PHE A 113 5.08 -11.87 -10.33
C PHE A 113 3.64 -11.42 -10.06
N ASP A 114 2.78 -12.31 -9.58
CA ASP A 114 1.40 -11.97 -9.22
C ASP A 114 1.38 -10.87 -8.16
N LEU A 115 2.27 -10.93 -7.20
CA LEU A 115 2.34 -9.94 -6.13
C LEU A 115 3.07 -8.67 -6.59
N ASN A 116 4.31 -8.83 -7.09
CA ASN A 116 5.21 -7.70 -7.33
C ASN A 116 4.86 -6.92 -8.60
N PHE A 117 4.24 -7.55 -9.59
CA PHE A 117 3.93 -6.93 -10.87
C PHE A 117 2.42 -6.77 -11.08
N PHE A 118 1.69 -7.87 -11.18
CA PHE A 118 0.26 -7.80 -11.47
C PHE A 118 -0.53 -7.15 -10.34
N GLY A 119 -0.14 -7.40 -9.08
CA GLY A 119 -0.76 -6.75 -7.93
C GLY A 119 -0.54 -5.25 -7.93
N LEU A 120 0.66 -4.80 -8.25
CA LEU A 120 0.97 -3.38 -8.38
C LEU A 120 0.09 -2.71 -9.42
N ILE A 121 -0.06 -3.34 -10.59
CA ILE A 121 -0.90 -2.81 -11.66
C ILE A 121 -2.37 -2.77 -11.24
N ALA A 122 -2.86 -3.84 -10.61
CA ALA A 122 -4.26 -3.91 -10.17
C ALA A 122 -4.58 -2.79 -9.18
N VAL A 123 -3.71 -2.56 -8.20
CA VAL A 123 -3.90 -1.46 -7.22
C VAL A 123 -3.84 -0.11 -7.92
N THR A 124 -2.86 0.10 -8.78
CA THR A 124 -2.71 1.37 -9.50
C THR A 124 -3.96 1.67 -10.33
N GLN A 125 -4.46 0.69 -11.08
CA GLN A 125 -5.67 0.85 -11.89
C GLN A 125 -6.90 1.18 -11.03
N ALA A 126 -7.05 0.51 -9.88
CA ALA A 126 -8.18 0.73 -8.99
C ALA A 126 -8.13 2.09 -8.32
N MET A 127 -6.94 2.57 -7.98
CA MET A 127 -6.77 3.86 -7.28
C MET A 127 -6.68 5.06 -8.24
N LEU A 128 -6.45 4.83 -9.53
CA LEU A 128 -6.25 5.91 -10.49
C LEU A 128 -7.40 6.92 -10.53
N PRO A 129 -8.69 6.52 -10.49
CA PRO A 129 -9.78 7.49 -10.43
C PRO A 129 -9.68 8.42 -9.21
N LEU A 130 -9.24 7.89 -8.05
CA LEU A 130 -9.07 8.68 -6.84
C LEU A 130 -7.86 9.61 -6.94
N ILE A 131 -6.78 9.13 -7.56
CA ILE A 131 -5.56 9.94 -7.77
C ILE A 131 -5.86 11.11 -8.70
N ARG A 132 -6.70 10.90 -9.71
CA ARG A 132 -7.11 11.96 -10.63
C ARG A 132 -7.95 13.06 -9.97
N GLN A 133 -8.53 12.80 -8.80
CA GLN A 133 -9.24 13.81 -8.01
C GLN A 133 -8.27 14.70 -7.21
N SER A 134 -7.01 14.29 -7.11
CA SER A 134 -5.99 15.09 -6.43
C SER A 134 -5.49 16.21 -7.35
N PRO A 135 -5.25 17.43 -6.82
CA PRO A 135 -4.64 18.51 -7.61
C PRO A 135 -3.18 18.23 -7.97
N ALA A 136 -2.54 17.31 -7.27
CA ALA A 136 -1.12 16.96 -7.49
C ALA A 136 -0.85 15.51 -7.11
N GLY A 137 -1.50 14.58 -7.81
CA GLY A 137 -1.35 13.15 -7.54
C GLY A 137 0.07 12.63 -7.82
N ARG A 138 0.53 11.70 -6.99
CA ARG A 138 1.85 11.06 -7.11
C ARG A 138 1.73 9.56 -6.95
N ILE A 139 2.46 8.82 -7.76
CA ILE A 139 2.59 7.36 -7.66
C ILE A 139 4.07 7.06 -7.49
N VAL A 140 4.39 6.35 -6.43
CA VAL A 140 5.76 5.92 -6.12
C VAL A 140 5.82 4.40 -6.17
N ASN A 141 6.66 3.85 -7.02
CA ASN A 141 6.86 2.42 -7.14
C ASN A 141 8.22 2.05 -6.55
N LEU A 142 8.22 1.17 -5.54
CA LEU A 142 9.45 0.64 -4.99
C LEU A 142 9.94 -0.50 -5.87
N THR A 143 11.17 -0.41 -6.30
CA THR A 143 11.82 -1.43 -7.14
C THR A 143 13.17 -1.81 -6.51
N SER A 144 13.68 -2.95 -6.89
CA SER A 144 15.01 -3.43 -6.49
C SER A 144 15.87 -3.71 -7.71
#